data_cff647f98d91afb06e5fde685e62fa96
#
_entry.id   cff647f98d91afb06e5fde685e62fa96
#
_cell.length_a   1.000
_cell.length_b   1.000
_cell.length_c   1.000
_cell.angle_alpha   90.00
_cell.angle_beta   90.00
_cell.angle_gamma   90.00
#
_symmetry.space_group_name_H-M   'P 1'
#
loop_
_entity.id
_entity.type
_entity.pdbx_description
1 polymer ?
#
loop_
_entity_poly.entity_id
_entity_poly.type
_entity_poly.pdbx_seq_one_letter_code
_entity_poly.pdbx_strand_id
1 'polypeptide(L)'
;MCLILFSYENHPRYKLVIAANRDEFYARSTQPAHFWEKESHILAGKDREAGGTWMGISKKGKLSMLTNFRDPMNIKSNAPSRGHLVSDYLLDGDDAYSYLKNLEASGATYNGFNLICGSIDKLHYFGNYQNGVHEISTGVHGLSNALLNTPWPKVKKGKADLQAALEAETISPESLFNLLYDDVYAKESDLPDTGVGLEKERMLSPLFIKSSHYGSRSSTVILIDKSNRVQFLERTYNIADFTSSTVSFEFQV
;
A
#
# COMPACT_ATOMS: atom_id res chain seq x y z
N MET A 1 6.13 -3.01 7.04
CA MET A 1 6.55 -2.39 5.75
C MET A 1 5.55 -2.79 4.69
N CYS A 2 5.48 -2.16 3.53
CA CYS A 2 4.51 -2.51 2.50
C CYS A 2 5.11 -2.24 1.11
N LEU A 3 4.52 -2.86 0.10
CA LEU A 3 4.75 -2.53 -1.30
C LEU A 3 3.41 -2.17 -1.92
N ILE A 4 3.33 -1.05 -2.60
CA ILE A 4 2.15 -0.61 -3.36
C ILE A 4 2.60 -0.35 -4.78
N LEU A 5 2.04 -1.09 -5.72
CA LEU A 5 2.18 -0.89 -7.15
C LEU A 5 0.85 -0.41 -7.68
N PHE A 6 0.83 0.63 -8.49
CA PHE A 6 -0.44 1.12 -9.05
C PHE A 6 -0.27 1.78 -10.41
N SER A 7 -1.32 1.68 -11.20
CA SER A 7 -1.50 2.39 -12.45
C SER A 7 -2.64 3.38 -12.28
N TYR A 8 -2.38 4.64 -12.58
CA TYR A 8 -3.34 5.72 -12.47
C TYR A 8 -3.56 6.37 -13.82
N GLU A 9 -4.82 6.42 -14.28
CA GLU A 9 -5.28 6.97 -15.58
C GLU A 9 -4.44 6.50 -16.79
N ASN A 10 -3.87 5.30 -16.74
CA ASN A 10 -2.94 4.75 -17.74
C ASN A 10 -3.45 3.44 -18.38
N HIS A 11 -4.75 3.19 -18.37
CA HIS A 11 -5.35 2.00 -18.97
C HIS A 11 -6.71 2.35 -19.63
N PRO A 12 -7.05 1.78 -20.81
CA PRO A 12 -8.29 2.14 -21.52
C PRO A 12 -9.56 1.81 -20.75
N ARG A 13 -9.58 0.72 -19.98
CA ARG A 13 -10.74 0.27 -19.20
C ARG A 13 -10.72 0.75 -17.75
N TYR A 14 -9.56 0.79 -17.12
CA TYR A 14 -9.42 1.07 -15.69
C TYR A 14 -8.86 2.47 -15.46
N LYS A 15 -9.51 3.22 -14.56
CA LYS A 15 -9.04 4.48 -14.02
C LYS A 15 -7.89 4.27 -13.06
N LEU A 16 -8.01 3.23 -12.22
CA LEU A 16 -7.02 2.88 -11.20
C LEU A 16 -6.90 1.35 -11.07
N VAL A 17 -5.68 0.86 -11.09
CA VAL A 17 -5.31 -0.52 -10.78
C VAL A 17 -4.30 -0.49 -9.65
N ILE A 18 -4.59 -1.15 -8.53
CA ILE A 18 -3.68 -1.25 -7.38
C ILE A 18 -3.39 -2.72 -7.12
N ALA A 19 -2.11 -3.02 -6.92
CA ALA A 19 -1.62 -4.31 -6.43
C ALA A 19 -0.64 -4.04 -5.28
N ALA A 20 -0.95 -4.52 -4.07
CA ALA A 20 -0.19 -4.17 -2.88
C ALA A 20 0.01 -5.34 -1.94
N ASN A 21 1.19 -5.42 -1.31
CA ASN A 21 1.50 -6.34 -0.20
C ASN A 21 1.61 -5.56 1.11
N ARG A 22 0.97 -6.09 2.14
CA ARG A 22 1.18 -5.67 3.52
C ARG A 22 2.20 -6.58 4.19
N ASP A 23 3.36 -6.02 4.50
CA ASP A 23 4.42 -6.72 5.23
C ASP A 23 4.42 -6.27 6.69
N GLU A 24 4.30 -7.22 7.61
CA GLU A 24 4.18 -6.94 9.04
C GLU A 24 4.69 -8.12 9.88
N PHE A 25 4.97 -7.85 11.15
CA PHE A 25 5.22 -8.90 12.13
C PHE A 25 4.02 -9.86 12.23
N TYR A 26 4.30 -11.15 12.22
CA TYR A 26 3.25 -12.16 12.25
C TYR A 26 2.44 -12.15 13.54
N ALA A 27 3.04 -11.75 14.65
CA ALA A 27 2.36 -11.62 15.94
C ALA A 27 1.32 -10.47 15.96
N ARG A 28 1.45 -9.46 15.06
CA ARG A 28 0.54 -8.29 15.05
C ARG A 28 -0.85 -8.68 14.57
N SER A 29 -1.83 -8.64 15.47
CA SER A 29 -3.21 -9.04 15.17
C SER A 29 -3.89 -8.06 14.22
N THR A 30 -4.51 -8.62 13.16
CA THR A 30 -5.25 -7.83 12.15
C THR A 30 -6.56 -8.52 11.78
N GLN A 31 -7.51 -7.73 11.32
CA GLN A 31 -8.77 -8.20 10.74
C GLN A 31 -8.72 -7.97 9.22
N PRO A 32 -9.10 -8.97 8.42
CA PRO A 32 -9.21 -8.82 6.97
C PRO A 32 -10.16 -7.68 6.57
N ALA A 33 -10.03 -7.23 5.34
CA ALA A 33 -10.87 -6.19 4.77
C ALA A 33 -12.36 -6.52 4.93
N HIS A 34 -13.12 -5.54 5.38
CA HIS A 34 -14.58 -5.59 5.56
C HIS A 34 -15.11 -4.15 5.56
N PHE A 35 -16.41 -3.99 5.32
CA PHE A 35 -17.03 -2.71 5.64
C PHE A 35 -17.11 -2.54 7.16
N TRP A 36 -16.57 -1.44 7.68
CA TRP A 36 -16.49 -1.22 9.11
C TRP A 36 -17.90 -1.10 9.74
N GLU A 37 -18.10 -1.68 10.92
CA GLU A 37 -19.42 -1.75 11.55
C GLU A 37 -20.01 -0.36 11.86
N LYS A 38 -19.19 0.55 12.39
CA LYS A 38 -19.63 1.91 12.75
C LYS A 38 -19.63 2.86 11.55
N GLU A 39 -18.68 2.70 10.64
CA GLU A 39 -18.48 3.51 9.44
C GLU A 39 -18.70 2.65 8.19
N SER A 40 -19.93 2.19 7.98
CA SER A 40 -20.31 1.20 6.95
C SER A 40 -20.06 1.64 5.50
N HIS A 41 -19.57 2.86 5.32
CA HIS A 41 -19.10 3.34 4.03
C HIS A 41 -17.60 3.11 3.79
N ILE A 42 -16.82 2.70 4.82
CA ILE A 42 -15.37 2.43 4.71
C ILE A 42 -15.13 0.94 4.55
N LEU A 43 -14.42 0.58 3.50
CA LEU A 43 -13.91 -0.77 3.24
C LEU A 43 -12.40 -0.77 3.46
N ALA A 44 -11.94 -1.49 4.48
CA ALA A 44 -10.52 -1.62 4.84
C ALA A 44 -10.30 -2.81 5.78
N GLY A 45 -9.09 -3.33 5.81
CA GLY A 45 -8.63 -4.16 6.93
C GLY A 45 -8.48 -3.33 8.21
N LYS A 46 -8.34 -3.98 9.36
CA LYS A 46 -8.19 -3.27 10.64
C LYS A 46 -7.02 -3.82 11.43
N ASP A 47 -6.16 -2.93 11.88
CA ASP A 47 -5.13 -3.23 12.87
C ASP A 47 -5.78 -3.32 14.25
N ARG A 48 -5.75 -4.51 14.87
CA ARG A 48 -6.42 -4.72 16.16
C ARG A 48 -5.61 -4.19 17.35
N GLU A 49 -4.32 -3.91 17.16
CA GLU A 49 -3.47 -3.35 18.22
C GLU A 49 -3.62 -1.83 18.31
N ALA A 50 -3.55 -1.13 17.16
CA ALA A 50 -3.59 0.33 17.13
C ALA A 50 -4.92 0.92 16.64
N GLY A 51 -5.84 0.12 16.11
CA GLY A 51 -7.18 0.55 15.69
C GLY A 51 -7.30 1.17 14.30
N GLY A 52 -6.17 1.54 13.66
CA GLY A 52 -6.12 2.13 12.32
C GLY A 52 -6.08 1.08 11.19
N THR A 53 -5.71 1.53 10.00
CA THR A 53 -5.54 0.68 8.81
C THR A 53 -4.34 1.10 7.97
N TRP A 54 -3.96 0.30 6.98
CA TRP A 54 -2.83 0.57 6.06
C TRP A 54 -3.29 0.96 4.66
N MET A 55 -4.52 0.59 4.29
CA MET A 55 -5.15 0.86 3.00
C MET A 55 -6.66 0.74 3.15
N GLY A 56 -7.39 1.61 2.49
CA GLY A 56 -8.85 1.53 2.45
C GLY A 56 -9.46 2.45 1.41
N ILE A 57 -10.71 2.17 1.08
CA ILE A 57 -11.53 2.97 0.18
C ILE A 57 -12.92 3.17 0.79
N SER A 58 -13.52 4.33 0.54
CA SER A 58 -14.90 4.59 0.95
C SER A 58 -15.88 4.46 -0.23
N LYS A 59 -17.15 4.22 0.08
CA LYS A 59 -18.26 4.28 -0.90
C LYS A 59 -18.44 5.67 -1.54
N LYS A 60 -17.74 6.69 -1.02
CA LYS A 60 -17.70 8.05 -1.58
C LYS A 60 -16.47 8.27 -2.49
N GLY A 61 -15.71 7.22 -2.79
CA GLY A 61 -14.52 7.28 -3.63
C GLY A 61 -13.27 7.85 -2.99
N LYS A 62 -13.23 8.07 -1.67
CA LYS A 62 -11.98 8.39 -0.97
C LYS A 62 -11.12 7.15 -0.89
N LEU A 63 -9.84 7.28 -1.21
CA LEU A 63 -8.82 6.24 -1.15
C LEU A 63 -7.64 6.74 -0.32
N SER A 64 -7.11 5.89 0.56
CA SER A 64 -5.86 6.18 1.27
C SER A 64 -5.01 4.94 1.43
N MET A 65 -3.69 5.10 1.29
CA MET A 65 -2.70 4.02 1.33
C MET A 65 -1.42 4.49 1.98
N LEU A 66 -0.81 3.64 2.81
CA LEU A 66 0.36 3.98 3.61
C LEU A 66 1.47 2.94 3.47
N THR A 67 2.71 3.43 3.37
CA THR A 67 3.90 2.62 3.63
C THR A 67 4.77 3.27 4.70
N ASN A 68 5.56 2.46 5.41
CA ASN A 68 6.60 2.99 6.28
C ASN A 68 7.77 3.48 5.43
N PHE A 69 8.40 4.59 5.84
CA PHE A 69 9.73 4.93 5.35
C PHE A 69 10.77 4.21 6.20
N ARG A 70 11.78 3.58 5.57
CA ARG A 70 12.79 2.78 6.26
C ARG A 70 13.94 3.67 6.74
N ASP A 71 13.92 4.02 8.01
CA ASP A 71 14.98 4.74 8.70
C ASP A 71 15.13 4.13 10.11
N PRO A 72 15.98 3.10 10.26
CA PRO A 72 16.16 2.44 11.55
C PRO A 72 16.88 3.30 12.57
N MET A 73 17.62 4.32 12.15
CA MET A 73 18.41 5.19 13.03
C MET A 73 17.57 6.25 13.74
N ASN A 74 16.39 6.59 13.20
CA ASN A 74 15.53 7.66 13.70
C ASN A 74 14.16 7.16 14.19
N ILE A 75 14.12 5.97 14.79
CA ILE A 75 12.90 5.40 15.36
C ILE A 75 12.57 6.07 16.70
N LYS A 76 11.38 6.65 16.79
CA LYS A 76 10.81 7.25 18.00
C LYS A 76 9.92 6.21 18.70
N SER A 77 10.24 5.87 19.96
CA SER A 77 9.50 4.86 20.73
C SER A 77 8.05 5.26 21.02
N ASN A 78 7.79 6.56 21.19
CA ASN A 78 6.48 7.10 21.55
C ASN A 78 5.72 7.72 20.35
N ALA A 79 6.13 7.42 19.11
CA ALA A 79 5.44 7.95 17.95
C ALA A 79 4.02 7.36 17.84
N PRO A 80 3.03 8.17 17.43
CA PRO A 80 1.68 7.68 17.20
C PRO A 80 1.64 6.67 16.05
N SER A 81 0.59 5.84 16.04
CA SER A 81 0.40 4.86 14.97
C SER A 81 0.12 5.55 13.64
N ARG A 82 0.91 5.23 12.62
CA ARG A 82 0.72 5.75 11.25
C ARG A 82 -0.58 5.26 10.60
N GLY A 83 -1.15 4.14 11.09
CA GLY A 83 -2.41 3.60 10.58
C GLY A 83 -3.60 4.56 10.78
N HIS A 84 -3.54 5.45 11.76
CA HIS A 84 -4.55 6.50 11.96
C HIS A 84 -4.55 7.52 10.82
N LEU A 85 -3.41 7.80 10.20
CA LEU A 85 -3.33 8.71 9.04
C LEU A 85 -4.20 8.24 7.86
N VAL A 86 -4.37 6.94 7.70
CA VAL A 86 -5.25 6.37 6.69
C VAL A 86 -6.71 6.43 7.14
N SER A 87 -7.01 5.94 8.36
CA SER A 87 -8.38 5.92 8.87
C SER A 87 -8.97 7.32 9.02
N ASP A 88 -8.22 8.27 9.54
CA ASP A 88 -8.69 9.63 9.78
C ASP A 88 -9.05 10.33 8.45
N TYR A 89 -8.22 10.18 7.42
CA TYR A 89 -8.55 10.68 6.09
C TYR A 89 -9.84 10.07 5.51
N LEU A 90 -10.04 8.76 5.69
CA LEU A 90 -11.23 8.09 5.17
C LEU A 90 -12.50 8.48 5.91
N LEU A 91 -12.37 8.83 7.20
CA LEU A 91 -13.47 9.27 8.09
C LEU A 91 -13.84 10.72 7.84
N ASP A 92 -12.85 11.61 7.71
CA ASP A 92 -13.04 13.06 7.67
C ASP A 92 -13.58 13.58 6.33
N GLY A 93 -14.17 14.78 6.39
CA GLY A 93 -14.73 15.47 5.24
C GLY A 93 -13.72 16.17 4.33
N ASP A 94 -12.48 16.40 4.80
CA ASP A 94 -11.48 17.20 4.12
C ASP A 94 -11.08 16.66 2.74
N ASP A 95 -10.73 17.57 1.83
CA ASP A 95 -10.05 17.17 0.60
C ASP A 95 -8.62 16.70 0.88
N ALA A 96 -8.09 15.87 -0.02
CA ALA A 96 -6.79 15.24 0.19
C ALA A 96 -5.62 16.22 0.32
N TYR A 97 -5.64 17.28 -0.48
CA TYR A 97 -4.56 18.27 -0.45
C TYR A 97 -4.52 19.02 0.89
N SER A 98 -5.68 19.50 1.36
CA SER A 98 -5.80 20.16 2.67
C SER A 98 -5.42 19.24 3.82
N TYR A 99 -5.89 17.98 3.80
CA TYR A 99 -5.52 16.98 4.79
C TYR A 99 -4.00 16.78 4.86
N LEU A 100 -3.36 16.54 3.71
CA LEU A 100 -1.91 16.32 3.64
C LEU A 100 -1.11 17.59 3.99
N LYS A 101 -1.61 18.79 3.68
CA LYS A 101 -0.98 20.05 4.08
C LYS A 101 -1.02 20.25 5.59
N ASN A 102 -2.13 19.91 6.25
CA ASN A 102 -2.23 19.95 7.70
C ASN A 102 -1.27 18.92 8.35
N LEU A 103 -1.15 17.75 7.72
CA LEU A 103 -0.22 16.71 8.16
C LEU A 103 1.25 17.12 7.97
N GLU A 104 1.60 17.90 6.96
CA GLU A 104 2.96 18.40 6.73
C GLU A 104 3.50 19.14 7.98
N ALA A 105 2.67 19.90 8.66
CA ALA A 105 3.04 20.63 9.88
C ALA A 105 3.28 19.68 11.09
N SER A 106 2.58 18.57 11.17
CA SER A 106 2.64 17.60 12.29
C SER A 106 3.38 16.29 11.97
N GLY A 107 3.74 16.06 10.71
CA GLY A 107 4.34 14.82 10.22
C GLY A 107 5.62 14.41 10.94
N ALA A 108 6.37 15.38 11.47
CA ALA A 108 7.57 15.13 12.27
C ALA A 108 7.31 14.39 13.58
N THR A 109 6.08 14.31 14.10
CA THR A 109 5.75 13.54 15.31
C THR A 109 5.74 12.04 15.07
N TYR A 110 5.47 11.62 13.85
CA TYR A 110 5.40 10.21 13.44
C TYR A 110 6.79 9.63 13.14
N ASN A 111 6.91 8.31 13.19
CA ASN A 111 7.99 7.61 12.52
C ASN A 111 7.87 7.75 11.00
N GLY A 112 8.94 7.48 10.26
CA GLY A 112 8.97 7.63 8.81
C GLY A 112 7.79 6.97 8.10
N PHE A 113 7.10 7.70 7.22
CA PHE A 113 5.96 7.22 6.45
C PHE A 113 5.87 7.87 5.07
N ASN A 114 5.14 7.19 4.21
CA ASN A 114 4.61 7.68 2.95
C ASN A 114 3.10 7.48 2.95
N LEU A 115 2.35 8.46 2.51
CA LEU A 115 0.90 8.45 2.46
C LEU A 115 0.41 8.90 1.10
N ILE A 116 -0.45 8.10 0.49
CA ILE A 116 -1.21 8.47 -0.70
C ILE A 116 -2.66 8.66 -0.26
N CYS A 117 -3.23 9.81 -0.53
CA CYS A 117 -4.62 10.14 -0.26
C CYS A 117 -5.28 10.78 -1.48
N GLY A 118 -6.57 10.54 -1.67
CA GLY A 118 -7.31 11.20 -2.73
C GLY A 118 -8.72 10.67 -2.93
N SER A 119 -9.37 11.22 -3.92
CA SER A 119 -10.50 10.58 -4.56
C SER A 119 -10.00 9.65 -5.67
N ILE A 120 -10.89 8.78 -6.19
CA ILE A 120 -10.58 7.95 -7.36
C ILE A 120 -10.21 8.75 -8.62
N ASP A 121 -10.50 10.07 -8.64
CA ASP A 121 -10.21 10.97 -9.75
C ASP A 121 -8.96 11.83 -9.53
N LYS A 122 -8.49 11.95 -8.29
CA LYS A 122 -7.32 12.78 -7.98
C LYS A 122 -6.60 12.29 -6.74
N LEU A 123 -5.36 11.86 -6.93
CA LEU A 123 -4.51 11.32 -5.88
C LEU A 123 -3.36 12.28 -5.56
N HIS A 124 -3.02 12.36 -4.27
CA HIS A 124 -1.88 13.13 -3.78
C HIS A 124 -0.97 12.24 -2.93
N TYR A 125 0.31 12.56 -2.92
CA TYR A 125 1.36 11.89 -2.15
C TYR A 125 2.02 12.87 -1.20
N PHE A 126 2.26 12.42 0.02
CA PHE A 126 3.09 13.07 1.02
C PHE A 126 3.93 12.03 1.78
N GLY A 127 5.17 12.35 2.05
CA GLY A 127 6.04 11.58 2.95
C GLY A 127 6.80 12.51 3.87
N ASN A 128 6.93 12.17 5.15
CA ASN A 128 7.62 13.04 6.12
C ASN A 128 9.15 13.05 5.97
N TYR A 129 9.67 12.42 4.92
CA TYR A 129 11.07 12.50 4.46
C TYR A 129 11.23 13.28 3.15
N GLN A 130 10.16 13.94 2.68
CA GLN A 130 10.15 14.78 1.50
C GLN A 130 9.32 16.03 1.76
N ASN A 131 9.77 17.18 1.25
CA ASN A 131 9.02 18.43 1.38
C ASN A 131 7.86 18.49 0.39
N GLY A 132 6.74 19.02 0.83
CA GLY A 132 5.59 19.34 0.01
C GLY A 132 4.65 18.17 -0.27
N VAL A 133 3.43 18.52 -0.62
CA VAL A 133 2.39 17.62 -1.10
C VAL A 133 2.44 17.58 -2.62
N HIS A 134 2.48 16.39 -3.21
CA HIS A 134 2.64 16.20 -4.65
C HIS A 134 1.39 15.54 -5.23
N GLU A 135 0.89 16.06 -6.34
CA GLU A 135 -0.15 15.39 -7.12
C GLU A 135 0.43 14.17 -7.84
N ILE A 136 -0.27 13.04 -7.84
CA ILE A 136 0.13 11.84 -8.57
C ILE A 136 -0.14 12.05 -10.07
N SER A 137 0.88 11.90 -10.89
CA SER A 137 0.76 11.97 -12.35
C SER A 137 0.15 10.68 -12.92
N THR A 138 -0.39 10.77 -14.13
CA THR A 138 -0.77 9.60 -14.94
C THR A 138 0.41 8.67 -15.15
N GLY A 139 0.20 7.35 -15.06
CA GLY A 139 1.23 6.35 -15.31
C GLY A 139 1.29 5.22 -14.29
N VAL A 140 2.36 4.42 -14.36
CA VAL A 140 2.64 3.32 -13.44
C VAL A 140 3.62 3.76 -12.35
N HIS A 141 3.21 3.56 -11.11
CA HIS A 141 3.94 3.97 -9.93
C HIS A 141 4.23 2.79 -9.01
N GLY A 142 5.27 2.94 -8.19
CA GLY A 142 5.61 2.00 -7.14
C GLY A 142 6.10 2.71 -5.89
N LEU A 143 5.58 2.28 -4.76
CA LEU A 143 5.91 2.82 -3.45
C LEU A 143 6.25 1.68 -2.49
N SER A 144 7.45 1.71 -1.94
CA SER A 144 7.85 0.79 -0.89
C SER A 144 8.28 1.57 0.36
N ASN A 145 9.47 1.35 0.85
CA ASN A 145 9.95 1.91 2.11
C ASN A 145 10.99 3.04 1.92
N ALA A 146 11.00 3.65 0.76
CA ALA A 146 11.66 4.91 0.43
C ALA A 146 10.62 5.84 -0.20
N LEU A 147 11.03 6.91 -0.87
CA LEU A 147 10.10 7.83 -1.55
C LEU A 147 9.41 7.18 -2.74
N LEU A 148 8.32 7.79 -3.20
CA LEU A 148 7.55 7.34 -4.37
C LEU A 148 8.49 7.15 -5.57
N ASN A 149 8.35 6.01 -6.24
CA ASN A 149 9.15 5.62 -7.41
C ASN A 149 10.66 5.48 -7.17
N THR A 150 11.15 5.46 -5.91
CA THR A 150 12.54 5.12 -5.63
C THR A 150 12.88 3.75 -6.25
N PRO A 151 13.92 3.64 -7.09
CA PRO A 151 14.14 2.48 -7.96
C PRO A 151 14.78 1.28 -7.22
N TRP A 152 14.26 0.92 -6.05
CA TRP A 152 14.64 -0.33 -5.38
C TRP A 152 14.26 -1.53 -6.25
N PRO A 153 15.00 -2.66 -6.15
CA PRO A 153 14.78 -3.83 -7.01
C PRO A 153 13.31 -4.24 -7.11
N LYS A 154 12.62 -4.39 -5.98
CA LYS A 154 11.20 -4.77 -5.95
C LYS A 154 10.26 -3.71 -6.57
N VAL A 155 10.62 -2.42 -6.47
CA VAL A 155 9.84 -1.34 -7.09
C VAL A 155 10.03 -1.36 -8.60
N LYS A 156 11.28 -1.49 -9.08
CA LYS A 156 11.59 -1.60 -10.53
C LYS A 156 10.90 -2.80 -11.15
N LYS A 157 11.10 -3.99 -10.53
CA LYS A 157 10.51 -5.24 -11.02
C LYS A 157 8.98 -5.17 -10.98
N GLY A 158 8.39 -4.80 -9.84
CA GLY A 158 6.94 -4.74 -9.69
C GLY A 158 6.27 -3.76 -10.65
N LYS A 159 6.89 -2.59 -10.92
CA LYS A 159 6.38 -1.65 -11.93
C LYS A 159 6.42 -2.23 -13.34
N ALA A 160 7.51 -2.93 -13.70
CA ALA A 160 7.63 -3.57 -15.01
C ALA A 160 6.59 -4.70 -15.17
N ASP A 161 6.42 -5.53 -14.15
CA ASP A 161 5.46 -6.63 -14.15
C ASP A 161 4.01 -6.10 -14.19
N LEU A 162 3.70 -5.01 -13.45
CA LEU A 162 2.40 -4.35 -13.52
C LEU A 162 2.17 -3.76 -14.92
N GLN A 163 3.16 -3.09 -15.51
CA GLN A 163 3.06 -2.56 -16.87
C GLN A 163 2.75 -3.68 -17.89
N ALA A 164 3.45 -4.81 -17.80
CA ALA A 164 3.18 -5.96 -18.66
C ALA A 164 1.77 -6.54 -18.45
N ALA A 165 1.29 -6.59 -17.19
CA ALA A 165 -0.08 -7.03 -16.90
C ALA A 165 -1.14 -6.07 -17.45
N LEU A 166 -0.86 -4.76 -17.51
CA LEU A 166 -1.75 -3.75 -18.09
C LEU A 166 -1.84 -3.85 -19.62
N GLU A 167 -0.78 -4.32 -20.28
CA GLU A 167 -0.71 -4.52 -21.74
C GLU A 167 -1.32 -5.87 -22.17
N ALA A 168 -1.62 -6.76 -21.24
CA ALA A 168 -2.27 -8.02 -21.54
C ALA A 168 -3.73 -7.79 -22.00
N GLU A 169 -4.24 -8.68 -22.84
CA GLU A 169 -5.61 -8.60 -23.39
C GLU A 169 -6.68 -8.48 -22.29
N THR A 170 -6.44 -9.13 -21.14
CA THR A 170 -7.34 -9.04 -19.97
C THR A 170 -6.52 -8.96 -18.68
N ILE A 171 -6.83 -7.96 -17.85
CA ILE A 171 -6.35 -7.89 -16.47
C ILE A 171 -7.32 -8.66 -15.59
N SER A 172 -6.79 -9.61 -14.80
CA SER A 172 -7.57 -10.32 -13.78
C SER A 172 -7.00 -10.06 -12.39
N PRO A 173 -7.83 -10.09 -11.33
CA PRO A 173 -7.31 -10.04 -9.97
C PRO A 173 -6.27 -11.13 -9.69
N GLU A 174 -6.46 -12.32 -10.25
CA GLU A 174 -5.53 -13.45 -10.06
C GLU A 174 -4.15 -13.19 -10.67
N SER A 175 -4.09 -12.59 -11.86
CA SER A 175 -2.80 -12.21 -12.46
C SER A 175 -2.03 -11.20 -11.61
N LEU A 176 -2.73 -10.28 -10.95
CA LEU A 176 -2.13 -9.30 -10.04
C LEU A 176 -1.70 -9.92 -8.71
N PHE A 177 -2.45 -10.89 -8.17
CA PHE A 177 -2.01 -11.66 -7.01
C PHE A 177 -0.76 -12.49 -7.32
N ASN A 178 -0.69 -13.11 -8.49
CA ASN A 178 0.49 -13.87 -8.91
C ASN A 178 1.73 -12.98 -9.07
N LEU A 179 1.57 -11.76 -9.61
CA LEU A 179 2.62 -10.75 -9.65
C LEU A 179 3.15 -10.40 -8.26
N LEU A 180 2.25 -10.24 -7.28
CA LEU A 180 2.61 -9.90 -5.91
C LEU A 180 3.28 -11.05 -5.14
N TYR A 181 3.06 -12.31 -5.53
CA TYR A 181 3.56 -13.51 -4.85
C TYR A 181 4.99 -13.90 -5.27
N ASP A 182 5.79 -12.94 -5.69
CA ASP A 182 7.18 -13.15 -6.11
C ASP A 182 8.13 -13.03 -4.91
N ASP A 183 8.70 -14.16 -4.48
CA ASP A 183 9.62 -14.27 -3.34
C ASP A 183 11.11 -14.33 -3.77
N VAL A 184 11.42 -13.96 -5.01
CA VAL A 184 12.80 -13.95 -5.53
C VAL A 184 13.60 -12.81 -4.91
N TYR A 185 14.75 -13.16 -4.33
CA TYR A 185 15.68 -12.19 -3.76
C TYR A 185 16.38 -11.37 -4.85
N ALA A 186 16.57 -10.09 -4.59
CA ALA A 186 17.41 -9.26 -5.44
C ALA A 186 18.90 -9.63 -5.33
N LYS A 187 19.68 -9.26 -6.35
CA LYS A 187 21.15 -9.38 -6.30
C LYS A 187 21.70 -8.43 -5.23
N GLU A 188 22.72 -8.87 -4.52
CA GLU A 188 23.34 -8.05 -3.45
C GLU A 188 23.85 -6.71 -3.96
N SER A 189 24.38 -6.65 -5.18
CA SER A 189 24.83 -5.41 -5.83
C SER A 189 23.74 -4.36 -6.03
N ASP A 190 22.47 -4.79 -6.03
CA ASP A 190 21.32 -3.93 -6.33
C ASP A 190 20.56 -3.52 -5.05
N LEU A 191 20.95 -4.08 -3.89
CA LEU A 191 20.32 -3.79 -2.61
C LEU A 191 20.61 -2.35 -2.17
N PRO A 192 19.63 -1.66 -1.58
CA PRO A 192 19.90 -0.38 -0.94
C PRO A 192 20.70 -0.60 0.35
N ASP A 193 21.41 0.43 0.79
CA ASP A 193 21.94 0.51 2.15
C ASP A 193 21.08 1.51 2.95
N THR A 194 20.21 0.98 3.81
CA THR A 194 19.35 1.80 4.67
C THR A 194 19.75 1.71 6.15
N GLY A 195 20.90 1.10 6.44
CA GLY A 195 21.40 0.93 7.80
C GLY A 195 20.81 -0.27 8.56
N VAL A 196 19.99 -1.12 7.91
CA VAL A 196 19.48 -2.36 8.55
C VAL A 196 20.46 -3.53 8.45
N GLY A 197 21.51 -3.41 7.64
CA GLY A 197 22.51 -4.43 7.36
C GLY A 197 22.11 -5.37 6.22
N LEU A 198 23.11 -5.92 5.53
CA LEU A 198 22.99 -6.66 4.27
C LEU A 198 21.99 -7.82 4.33
N GLU A 199 22.03 -8.63 5.39
CA GLU A 199 21.11 -9.77 5.55
C GLU A 199 19.64 -9.33 5.58
N LYS A 200 19.34 -8.25 6.30
CA LYS A 200 17.98 -7.70 6.35
C LYS A 200 17.59 -7.03 5.02
N GLU A 201 18.51 -6.30 4.37
CA GLU A 201 18.23 -5.75 3.04
C GLU A 201 17.87 -6.86 2.06
N ARG A 202 18.63 -7.97 2.06
CA ARG A 202 18.33 -9.14 1.24
C ARG A 202 16.99 -9.76 1.58
N MET A 203 16.72 -10.03 2.87
CA MET A 203 15.44 -10.59 3.35
C MET A 203 14.23 -9.73 2.93
N LEU A 204 14.39 -8.40 2.90
CA LEU A 204 13.33 -7.45 2.60
C LEU A 204 13.24 -7.09 1.10
N SER A 205 14.08 -7.69 0.26
CA SER A 205 14.17 -7.33 -1.17
C SER A 205 13.06 -7.92 -2.07
N PRO A 206 12.45 -9.08 -1.77
CA PRO A 206 11.37 -9.64 -2.59
C PRO A 206 10.10 -8.77 -2.57
N LEU A 207 9.22 -8.97 -3.57
CA LEU A 207 7.87 -8.43 -3.54
C LEU A 207 7.06 -9.11 -2.44
N PHE A 208 7.17 -10.44 -2.34
CA PHE A 208 6.54 -11.25 -1.29
C PHE A 208 7.60 -11.73 -0.29
N ILE A 209 7.52 -11.26 0.94
CA ILE A 209 8.51 -11.54 1.99
C ILE A 209 8.06 -12.72 2.82
N LYS A 210 8.95 -13.74 2.95
CA LYS A 210 8.78 -14.89 3.82
C LYS A 210 9.94 -14.96 4.80
N SER A 211 9.68 -14.85 6.09
CA SER A 211 10.68 -15.10 7.14
C SER A 211 10.01 -15.71 8.39
N SER A 212 10.75 -15.96 9.45
CA SER A 212 10.21 -16.65 10.63
C SER A 212 9.22 -15.83 11.45
N HIS A 213 9.34 -14.51 11.48
CA HIS A 213 8.55 -13.65 12.38
C HIS A 213 7.93 -12.44 11.67
N TYR A 214 8.31 -12.19 10.44
CA TYR A 214 7.95 -11.02 9.65
C TYR A 214 7.76 -11.41 8.19
N GLY A 215 6.80 -10.81 7.50
CA GLY A 215 6.62 -11.02 6.07
C GLY A 215 5.29 -10.51 5.55
N SER A 216 4.99 -10.89 4.31
CA SER A 216 3.75 -10.52 3.64
C SER A 216 2.58 -11.27 4.27
N ARG A 217 1.67 -10.50 4.88
CA ARG A 217 0.49 -10.98 5.61
C ARG A 217 -0.75 -11.04 4.73
N SER A 218 -0.88 -10.06 3.88
CA SER A 218 -1.97 -9.98 2.91
C SER A 218 -1.53 -9.27 1.64
N SER A 219 -2.22 -9.61 0.55
CA SER A 219 -2.15 -8.90 -0.73
C SER A 219 -3.50 -8.29 -1.03
N THR A 220 -3.52 -7.05 -1.48
CA THR A 220 -4.75 -6.33 -1.86
C THR A 220 -4.70 -5.96 -3.33
N VAL A 221 -5.78 -6.25 -4.03
CA VAL A 221 -6.01 -5.83 -5.42
C VAL A 221 -7.25 -4.94 -5.46
N ILE A 222 -7.11 -3.75 -6.05
CA ILE A 222 -8.24 -2.85 -6.28
C ILE A 222 -8.27 -2.49 -7.77
N LEU A 223 -9.40 -2.74 -8.41
CA LEU A 223 -9.66 -2.34 -9.79
C LEU A 223 -10.82 -1.34 -9.79
N ILE A 224 -10.59 -0.16 -10.35
CA ILE A 224 -11.62 0.88 -10.53
C ILE A 224 -11.74 1.16 -12.02
N ASP A 225 -12.87 0.85 -12.60
CA ASP A 225 -13.09 1.09 -14.02
C ASP A 225 -13.50 2.54 -14.34
N LYS A 226 -13.57 2.86 -15.63
CA LYS A 226 -13.94 4.21 -16.09
C LYS A 226 -15.40 4.58 -15.77
N SER A 227 -16.23 3.62 -15.38
CA SER A 227 -17.59 3.85 -14.87
C SER A 227 -17.67 3.97 -13.35
N ASN A 228 -16.52 4.01 -12.65
CA ASN A 228 -16.39 4.08 -11.19
C ASN A 228 -16.88 2.82 -10.45
N ARG A 229 -16.97 1.66 -11.12
CA ARG A 229 -17.19 0.38 -10.43
C ARG A 229 -15.88 -0.05 -9.77
N VAL A 230 -15.96 -0.30 -8.49
CA VAL A 230 -14.84 -0.77 -7.67
C VAL A 230 -14.95 -2.28 -7.48
N GLN A 231 -13.86 -2.97 -7.75
CA GLN A 231 -13.63 -4.35 -7.32
C GLN A 231 -12.45 -4.34 -6.34
N PHE A 232 -12.70 -4.71 -5.10
CA PHE A 232 -11.71 -4.76 -4.02
C PHE A 232 -11.57 -6.20 -3.54
N LEU A 233 -10.36 -6.74 -3.60
CA LEU A 233 -10.04 -8.07 -3.10
C LEU A 233 -8.86 -8.00 -2.14
N GLU A 234 -8.97 -8.70 -1.00
CA GLU A 234 -7.85 -8.93 -0.11
C GLU A 234 -7.65 -10.42 0.10
N ARG A 235 -6.42 -10.88 -0.17
CA ARG A 235 -5.95 -12.24 0.06
C ARG A 235 -5.09 -12.25 1.31
N THR A 236 -5.49 -13.01 2.32
CA THR A 236 -4.73 -13.25 3.55
C THR A 236 -4.05 -14.60 3.51
N TYR A 237 -2.82 -14.66 4.04
CA TYR A 237 -1.98 -15.86 4.03
C TYR A 237 -1.88 -16.49 5.41
N ASN A 238 -2.04 -17.82 5.47
CA ASN A 238 -1.70 -18.62 6.64
C ASN A 238 -0.17 -18.71 6.75
N ILE A 239 0.39 -18.30 7.87
CA ILE A 239 1.84 -18.20 8.06
C ILE A 239 2.52 -19.58 8.08
N ALA A 240 1.79 -20.63 8.47
CA ALA A 240 2.37 -21.97 8.62
C ALA A 240 2.68 -22.66 7.28
N ASP A 241 1.84 -22.41 6.25
CA ASP A 241 1.91 -23.12 4.96
C ASP A 241 1.69 -22.21 3.74
N PHE A 242 1.45 -20.92 3.97
CA PHE A 242 1.12 -19.91 2.96
C PHE A 242 -0.10 -20.24 2.10
N THR A 243 -0.97 -21.14 2.55
CA THR A 243 -2.32 -21.22 1.99
C THR A 243 -3.04 -19.90 2.19
N SER A 244 -4.01 -19.60 1.36
CA SER A 244 -4.66 -18.29 1.37
C SER A 244 -6.16 -18.35 1.35
N SER A 245 -6.79 -17.32 1.90
CA SER A 245 -8.22 -17.03 1.76
C SER A 245 -8.39 -15.63 1.18
N THR A 246 -9.41 -15.45 0.34
CA THR A 246 -9.68 -14.17 -0.32
C THR A 246 -11.08 -13.68 0.02
N VAL A 247 -11.17 -12.43 0.47
CA VAL A 247 -12.45 -11.70 0.55
C VAL A 247 -12.56 -10.78 -0.67
N SER A 248 -13.77 -10.62 -1.19
CA SER A 248 -14.04 -9.82 -2.39
C SER A 248 -15.28 -8.96 -2.18
N PHE A 249 -15.19 -7.71 -2.63
CA PHE A 249 -16.26 -6.72 -2.57
C PHE A 249 -16.37 -6.00 -3.91
N GLU A 250 -17.61 -5.75 -4.31
CA GLU A 250 -17.91 -4.94 -5.50
C GLU A 250 -18.94 -3.89 -5.13
N PHE A 251 -18.71 -2.66 -5.57
CA PHE A 251 -19.66 -1.55 -5.36
C PHE A 251 -19.41 -0.42 -6.37
N GLN A 252 -20.38 0.48 -6.46
CA GLN A 252 -20.33 1.68 -7.27
C GLN A 252 -19.98 2.89 -6.40
N VAL A 253 -19.08 3.77 -6.91
CA VAL A 253 -18.74 5.08 -6.32
C VAL A 253 -19.43 6.19 -7.09
#